data_1e4d5302a724b46bd9574026b4aa9cdb
#
_entry.id   1e4d5302a724b46bd9574026b4aa9cdb
#
_cell.length_a   1.000
_cell.length_b   1.000
_cell.length_c   1.000
_cell.angle_alpha   90.00
_cell.angle_beta   90.00
_cell.angle_gamma   90.00
#
_symmetry.space_group_name_H-M   'P 1'
#
loop_
_entity.id
_entity.type
_entity.pdbx_description
1 polymer ?
#
loop_
_entity_poly.entity_id
_entity_poly.type
_entity_poly.pdbx_seq_one_letter_code
_entity_poly.pdbx_strand_id
1 'polypeptide(L)'
;MRRRLRQVSSLRATFTVSFAAVAAAVTVLVGFLSYDAAARLVRVDQQTVFAEVVQDLRDQVREHPLDPGDFAPSDLDHAGPLEDIIRPSRTDVQVLGAGGAIVDRGVPPLPVDGRDRAVAGHAAAGALVEHKDVDVAGDRYRLTTVSLGGGRGAVQVAQQFSDTEDLLRELQQRTVLLVGAVVIAAGLFGWWLARRITRRLVRLAGAAEDVARTGRLGIQVPVTGHDEVARLGRSFDRMLGRLAQSEEDQRRLVQDAGHELRTPLTSLRTNISMLRRIDELPPDAREELVADLALESRELTDLVNELVALAAGQSDTEPVRRLDLAELAEDVAIVARRRTGRDITVRAAGDTAVDGRPTALQRAVSNLVENAAKFDRGGTAPIEVVVTGPTPATPAIPTGSAGFAGPRGSVCVEVLDRGPGIGDDDLERVFDRFYRTADARSLPGSGLGLSIVREVSTAHGGTPFAHPRKDGGTVIGFTVEGAHPVG
;
A
#
# COMPACT_ATOMS: atom_id res chain seq x y z
N MET A 1 -40.55 -12.13 8.95
CA MET A 1 -39.58 -11.05 8.91
C MET A 1 -38.24 -11.58 9.44
N ARG A 2 -37.45 -12.22 8.57
CA ARG A 2 -36.16 -12.85 8.92
C ARG A 2 -35.04 -11.83 8.66
N ARG A 3 -34.54 -11.17 9.71
CA ARG A 3 -33.29 -10.39 9.68
C ARG A 3 -32.15 -11.35 9.36
N ARG A 4 -31.65 -11.31 8.12
CA ARG A 4 -30.34 -11.86 7.78
C ARG A 4 -29.29 -11.04 8.51
N LEU A 5 -28.80 -11.57 9.63
CA LEU A 5 -27.56 -11.14 10.23
C LEU A 5 -26.46 -11.36 9.17
N ARG A 6 -26.09 -10.30 8.45
CA ARG A 6 -24.79 -10.24 7.77
C ARG A 6 -23.75 -10.30 8.88
N GLN A 7 -23.28 -11.51 9.16
CA GLN A 7 -22.00 -11.67 9.86
C GLN A 7 -20.96 -10.98 9.00
N VAL A 8 -20.52 -9.80 9.42
CA VAL A 8 -19.32 -9.16 8.93
C VAL A 8 -18.19 -10.07 9.41
N SER A 9 -17.85 -11.07 8.60
CA SER A 9 -16.69 -11.91 8.88
C SER A 9 -15.49 -10.98 8.95
N SER A 10 -14.88 -10.88 10.14
CA SER A 10 -13.72 -10.01 10.28
C SER A 10 -12.66 -10.48 9.29
N LEU A 11 -12.01 -9.57 8.59
CA LEU A 11 -10.89 -9.86 7.68
C LEU A 11 -9.91 -10.86 8.29
N ARG A 12 -9.71 -10.80 9.61
CA ARG A 12 -8.89 -11.75 10.40
C ARG A 12 -9.40 -13.18 10.28
N ALA A 13 -10.70 -13.39 10.52
CA ALA A 13 -11.30 -14.72 10.46
C ALA A 13 -11.21 -15.29 9.05
N THR A 14 -11.48 -14.50 8.02
CA THR A 14 -11.39 -14.92 6.63
C THR A 14 -9.97 -15.35 6.24
N PHE A 15 -8.96 -14.54 6.56
CA PHE A 15 -7.55 -14.92 6.27
C PHE A 15 -7.12 -16.17 7.04
N THR A 16 -7.44 -16.27 8.34
CA THR A 16 -7.07 -17.45 9.14
C THR A 16 -7.71 -18.72 8.60
N VAL A 17 -9.01 -18.67 8.29
CA VAL A 17 -9.75 -19.81 7.75
C VAL A 17 -9.23 -20.20 6.35
N SER A 18 -8.98 -19.23 5.47
CA SER A 18 -8.43 -19.51 4.14
C SER A 18 -7.05 -20.13 4.19
N PHE A 19 -6.14 -19.63 5.03
CA PHE A 19 -4.81 -20.18 5.20
C PHE A 19 -4.86 -21.61 5.78
N ALA A 20 -5.67 -21.82 6.81
CA ALA A 20 -5.84 -23.14 7.41
C ALA A 20 -6.47 -24.13 6.42
N ALA A 21 -7.46 -23.71 5.63
CA ALA A 21 -8.13 -24.55 4.64
C ALA A 21 -7.18 -24.97 3.51
N VAL A 22 -6.37 -24.04 2.98
CA VAL A 22 -5.39 -24.35 1.93
C VAL A 22 -4.31 -25.29 2.47
N ALA A 23 -3.75 -24.99 3.65
CA ALA A 23 -2.75 -25.84 4.28
C ALA A 23 -3.31 -27.25 4.55
N ALA A 24 -4.54 -27.36 5.06
CA ALA A 24 -5.21 -28.63 5.29
C ALA A 24 -5.39 -29.40 3.98
N ALA A 25 -5.91 -28.78 2.93
CA ALA A 25 -6.14 -29.42 1.64
C ALA A 25 -4.84 -29.96 1.03
N VAL A 26 -3.78 -29.16 1.02
CA VAL A 26 -2.47 -29.57 0.47
C VAL A 26 -1.88 -30.71 1.31
N THR A 27 -1.87 -30.57 2.63
CA THR A 27 -1.24 -31.58 3.52
C THR A 27 -2.01 -32.90 3.49
N VAL A 28 -3.35 -32.87 3.48
CA VAL A 28 -4.19 -34.05 3.32
C VAL A 28 -3.93 -34.74 1.98
N LEU A 29 -3.87 -33.96 0.90
CA LEU A 29 -3.59 -34.51 -0.43
C LEU A 29 -2.21 -35.17 -0.51
N VAL A 30 -1.16 -34.50 -0.01
CA VAL A 30 0.20 -35.07 0.02
C VAL A 30 0.27 -36.28 0.92
N GLY A 31 -0.34 -36.25 2.11
CA GLY A 31 -0.40 -37.39 3.03
C GLY A 31 -1.11 -38.59 2.41
N PHE A 32 -2.22 -38.37 1.73
CA PHE A 32 -2.95 -39.43 1.03
C PHE A 32 -2.14 -40.06 -0.11
N LEU A 33 -1.56 -39.20 -0.97
CA LEU A 33 -0.73 -39.67 -2.09
C LEU A 33 0.50 -40.47 -1.60
N SER A 34 1.17 -39.96 -0.57
CA SER A 34 2.33 -40.62 0.01
C SER A 34 1.98 -41.97 0.63
N TYR A 35 0.86 -42.04 1.38
CA TYR A 35 0.37 -43.28 1.95
C TYR A 35 -0.05 -44.28 0.88
N ASP A 36 -0.81 -43.84 -0.13
CA ASP A 36 -1.26 -44.71 -1.23
C ASP A 36 -0.08 -45.28 -2.03
N ALA A 37 0.94 -44.42 -2.31
CA ALA A 37 2.16 -44.84 -2.99
C ALA A 37 2.95 -45.88 -2.17
N ALA A 38 3.14 -45.62 -0.87
CA ALA A 38 3.83 -46.57 0.02
C ALA A 38 3.06 -47.88 0.16
N ALA A 39 1.74 -47.84 0.35
CA ALA A 39 0.90 -49.00 0.48
C ALA A 39 0.87 -49.86 -0.79
N ARG A 40 0.86 -49.23 -1.98
CA ARG A 40 0.95 -49.95 -3.25
C ARG A 40 2.30 -50.63 -3.42
N LEU A 41 3.38 -49.91 -3.16
CA LEU A 41 4.75 -50.46 -3.30
C LEU A 41 4.94 -51.69 -2.45
N VAL A 42 4.59 -51.63 -1.17
CA VAL A 42 4.74 -52.73 -0.22
C VAL A 42 3.86 -53.94 -0.60
N ARG A 43 2.60 -53.71 -0.98
CA ARG A 43 1.68 -54.79 -1.36
C ARG A 43 2.10 -55.48 -2.66
N VAL A 44 2.55 -54.72 -3.66
CA VAL A 44 2.98 -55.28 -4.94
C VAL A 44 4.25 -56.13 -4.75
N ASP A 45 5.23 -55.60 -4.00
CA ASP A 45 6.48 -56.29 -3.74
C ASP A 45 6.24 -57.65 -3.07
N GLN A 46 5.44 -57.72 -2.00
CA GLN A 46 5.12 -58.97 -1.31
C GLN A 46 4.38 -59.98 -2.19
N GLN A 47 3.42 -59.53 -3.00
CA GLN A 47 2.67 -60.44 -3.88
C GLN A 47 3.57 -61.02 -4.97
N THR A 48 4.50 -60.23 -5.48
CA THR A 48 5.43 -60.68 -6.53
C THR A 48 6.41 -61.68 -5.98
N VAL A 49 7.04 -61.39 -4.83
CA VAL A 49 8.01 -62.30 -4.19
C VAL A 49 7.37 -63.68 -3.83
N PHE A 50 6.17 -63.64 -3.24
CA PHE A 50 5.47 -64.90 -2.91
C PHE A 50 5.12 -65.73 -4.16
N ALA A 51 4.64 -65.05 -5.22
CA ALA A 51 4.32 -65.70 -6.49
C ALA A 51 5.56 -66.30 -7.16
N GLU A 52 6.71 -65.59 -7.10
CA GLU A 52 7.99 -66.11 -7.62
C GLU A 52 8.42 -67.39 -6.85
N VAL A 53 8.39 -67.35 -5.52
CA VAL A 53 8.75 -68.50 -4.69
C VAL A 53 7.86 -69.70 -5.01
N VAL A 54 6.56 -69.55 -5.12
CA VAL A 54 5.61 -70.64 -5.46
C VAL A 54 5.85 -71.10 -6.88
N GLN A 55 6.19 -70.26 -7.82
CA GLN A 55 6.46 -70.59 -9.20
C GLN A 55 7.78 -71.39 -9.32
N ASP A 56 8.86 -70.96 -8.66
CA ASP A 56 10.15 -71.63 -8.64
C ASP A 56 10.05 -73.03 -8.02
N LEU A 57 9.35 -73.15 -6.87
CA LEU A 57 9.08 -74.46 -6.26
C LEU A 57 8.30 -75.32 -7.21
N ARG A 58 7.32 -74.80 -7.91
CA ARG A 58 6.49 -75.54 -8.86
C ARG A 58 7.29 -76.05 -10.04
N ASP A 59 8.21 -75.30 -10.57
CA ASP A 59 9.04 -75.60 -11.70
C ASP A 59 10.11 -76.64 -11.29
N GLN A 60 10.74 -76.54 -10.13
CA GLN A 60 11.66 -77.51 -9.57
C GLN A 60 11.00 -78.85 -9.38
N VAL A 61 9.79 -78.94 -8.77
CA VAL A 61 9.02 -80.15 -8.55
C VAL A 61 8.63 -80.87 -9.86
N ARG A 62 8.47 -80.09 -10.95
CA ARG A 62 8.15 -80.61 -12.29
C ARG A 62 9.38 -81.16 -13.01
N GLU A 63 10.52 -80.51 -12.81
CA GLU A 63 11.77 -80.92 -13.46
C GLU A 63 12.44 -82.11 -12.78
N HIS A 64 12.36 -82.20 -11.45
CA HIS A 64 12.98 -83.20 -10.67
C HIS A 64 11.98 -83.88 -9.75
N PRO A 65 11.95 -85.20 -9.67
CA PRO A 65 11.13 -85.97 -8.73
C PRO A 65 11.70 -85.79 -7.31
N LEU A 66 11.18 -84.84 -6.56
CA LEU A 66 11.57 -84.56 -5.18
C LEU A 66 10.73 -85.40 -4.20
N ASP A 67 11.36 -85.80 -3.10
CA ASP A 67 10.72 -86.49 -1.98
C ASP A 67 10.62 -85.58 -0.74
N PRO A 68 9.69 -85.80 0.20
CA PRO A 68 9.58 -85.02 1.43
C PRO A 68 10.89 -84.92 2.24
N GLY A 69 11.78 -85.91 2.12
CA GLY A 69 13.08 -85.88 2.77
C GLY A 69 14.06 -84.86 2.22
N ASP A 70 13.91 -84.48 0.96
CA ASP A 70 14.78 -83.49 0.32
C ASP A 70 14.52 -82.02 0.86
N PHE A 71 13.42 -81.90 1.57
CA PHE A 71 13.01 -80.63 2.19
C PHE A 71 13.22 -80.62 3.71
N ALA A 72 13.63 -81.71 4.30
CA ALA A 72 13.96 -81.75 5.72
C ALA A 72 15.28 -81.01 5.98
N PRO A 73 15.41 -80.21 7.05
CA PRO A 73 16.67 -79.59 7.39
C PRO A 73 17.73 -80.65 7.64
N SER A 74 18.53 -80.95 6.62
CA SER A 74 19.67 -81.81 6.74
C SER A 74 20.82 -81.12 7.42
N ASP A 75 21.61 -81.85 8.18
CA ASP A 75 22.80 -81.40 8.91
C ASP A 75 23.64 -80.35 8.14
N LEU A 76 24.25 -79.52 8.92
CA LEU A 76 24.97 -78.26 8.65
C LEU A 76 25.88 -78.13 7.41
N ASP A 77 25.99 -79.13 6.54
CA ASP A 77 26.96 -79.17 5.42
C ASP A 77 26.38 -79.22 4.00
N HIS A 78 25.08 -79.33 3.82
CA HIS A 78 24.46 -79.33 2.47
C HIS A 78 23.17 -78.53 2.50
N ALA A 79 23.24 -77.31 1.88
CA ALA A 79 22.07 -76.52 1.58
C ALA A 79 21.15 -77.27 0.63
N GLY A 80 20.01 -77.81 1.12
CA GLY A 80 19.00 -78.38 0.27
C GLY A 80 18.38 -77.39 -0.67
N PRO A 81 17.71 -77.81 -1.75
CA PRO A 81 17.11 -76.89 -2.76
C PRO A 81 16.15 -75.88 -2.18
N LEU A 82 15.68 -76.03 -0.97
CA LEU A 82 14.81 -75.06 -0.26
C LEU A 82 15.56 -73.91 0.39
N GLU A 83 16.81 -74.05 0.78
CA GLU A 83 17.56 -72.97 1.44
C GLU A 83 17.81 -71.81 0.52
N ASP A 84 18.05 -72.08 -0.76
CA ASP A 84 18.27 -71.05 -1.77
C ASP A 84 16.99 -70.29 -2.13
N ILE A 85 15.80 -70.93 -2.00
CA ILE A 85 14.51 -70.35 -2.36
C ILE A 85 13.86 -69.63 -1.16
N ILE A 86 14.02 -70.15 0.05
CA ILE A 86 13.20 -69.71 1.22
C ILE A 86 13.92 -68.67 2.06
N ARG A 87 15.25 -68.75 2.25
CA ARG A 87 16.00 -67.77 3.07
C ARG A 87 15.90 -66.31 2.63
N PRO A 88 15.89 -65.97 1.32
CA PRO A 88 15.76 -64.56 0.90
C PRO A 88 14.36 -64.03 1.06
N SER A 89 13.31 -64.84 1.11
CA SER A 89 11.92 -64.45 0.88
C SER A 89 11.02 -64.34 2.11
N ARG A 90 11.54 -64.62 3.33
CA ARG A 90 10.75 -64.62 4.58
C ARG A 90 9.44 -65.40 4.48
N THR A 91 9.52 -66.52 3.85
CA THR A 91 8.43 -67.54 3.73
C THR A 91 8.64 -68.71 4.67
N ASP A 92 7.57 -69.09 5.34
CA ASP A 92 7.56 -70.29 6.20
C ASP A 92 7.18 -71.47 5.37
N VAL A 93 7.80 -72.64 5.63
CA VAL A 93 7.57 -73.87 4.88
C VAL A 93 7.20 -75.04 5.82
N GLN A 94 6.23 -75.81 5.41
CA GLN A 94 5.83 -77.01 6.06
C GLN A 94 5.77 -78.17 5.03
N VAL A 95 6.30 -79.28 5.35
CA VAL A 95 6.33 -80.42 4.45
C VAL A 95 5.32 -81.52 4.85
N LEU A 96 4.50 -81.95 3.88
CA LEU A 96 3.48 -82.94 4.01
C LEU A 96 3.93 -84.21 3.29
N GLY A 97 3.87 -85.36 3.96
CA GLY A 97 4.10 -86.64 3.39
C GLY A 97 2.90 -87.23 2.64
N ALA A 98 3.00 -88.45 2.18
CA ALA A 98 1.94 -89.20 1.52
C ALA A 98 0.65 -89.22 2.38
N GLY A 99 -0.46 -88.76 1.78
CA GLY A 99 -1.72 -88.72 2.51
C GLY A 99 -1.88 -87.48 3.41
N GLY A 100 -0.93 -86.54 3.38
CA GLY A 100 -1.06 -85.24 4.09
C GLY A 100 -0.65 -85.32 5.56
N ALA A 101 0.13 -86.27 5.96
CA ALA A 101 0.77 -86.34 7.28
C ALA A 101 1.89 -85.26 7.32
N ILE A 102 2.00 -84.53 8.40
CA ILE A 102 3.08 -83.50 8.56
C ILE A 102 4.40 -84.28 8.80
N VAL A 103 5.36 -84.11 7.91
CA VAL A 103 6.71 -84.70 8.00
C VAL A 103 7.65 -83.71 8.67
N ASP A 104 7.61 -82.49 8.25
CA ASP A 104 8.33 -81.40 8.89
C ASP A 104 7.37 -80.23 9.19
N ARG A 105 7.43 -79.75 10.44
CA ARG A 105 6.57 -78.74 10.90
C ARG A 105 7.18 -77.36 10.63
N GLY A 106 6.44 -76.55 9.91
CA GLY A 106 6.76 -75.13 9.84
C GLY A 106 6.71 -74.39 11.23
N VAL A 107 7.38 -73.29 11.35
CA VAL A 107 7.33 -72.46 12.53
C VAL A 107 6.75 -71.10 12.11
N PRO A 108 5.48 -70.85 12.41
CA PRO A 108 4.48 -71.60 13.18
C PRO A 108 3.91 -72.80 12.38
N PRO A 109 3.32 -73.83 13.07
CA PRO A 109 2.71 -74.96 12.40
C PRO A 109 1.49 -74.48 11.57
N LEU A 110 1.53 -74.84 10.27
CA LEU A 110 0.50 -74.46 9.32
C LEU A 110 -0.69 -75.42 9.35
N PRO A 111 -1.94 -74.89 9.21
CA PRO A 111 -3.11 -75.79 9.16
C PRO A 111 -3.16 -76.60 7.86
N VAL A 112 -3.56 -77.83 7.94
CA VAL A 112 -3.70 -78.77 6.82
C VAL A 112 -5.17 -79.14 6.66
N ASP A 113 -5.79 -78.73 5.58
CA ASP A 113 -7.18 -79.04 5.29
C ASP A 113 -7.36 -80.27 4.39
N GLY A 114 -8.61 -80.58 4.02
CA GLY A 114 -8.92 -81.76 3.16
C GLY A 114 -8.42 -81.57 1.72
N ARG A 115 -8.25 -80.32 1.24
CA ARG A 115 -7.71 -80.04 -0.10
C ARG A 115 -6.20 -80.25 -0.14
N ASP A 116 -5.51 -79.83 0.90
CA ASP A 116 -4.06 -80.03 1.04
C ASP A 116 -3.70 -81.50 1.05
N ARG A 117 -4.48 -82.30 1.80
CA ARG A 117 -4.30 -83.79 1.83
C ARG A 117 -4.57 -84.43 0.49
N ALA A 118 -5.59 -83.92 -0.24
CA ALA A 118 -5.89 -84.44 -1.59
C ALA A 118 -4.76 -84.13 -2.57
N VAL A 119 -4.16 -82.92 -2.47
CA VAL A 119 -3.01 -82.54 -3.29
C VAL A 119 -1.78 -83.30 -2.95
N ALA A 120 -1.52 -83.61 -1.66
CA ALA A 120 -0.39 -84.45 -1.21
C ALA A 120 -0.51 -85.88 -1.63
N GLY A 121 -1.75 -86.48 -1.68
CA GLY A 121 -1.98 -87.86 -1.95
C GLY A 121 -2.15 -88.24 -3.42
N HIS A 122 -2.79 -87.37 -4.23
CA HIS A 122 -3.31 -87.80 -5.54
C HIS A 122 -3.04 -86.86 -6.69
N ALA A 123 -2.54 -85.63 -6.44
CA ALA A 123 -2.35 -84.69 -7.48
C ALA A 123 -1.09 -84.92 -8.32
N ALA A 124 -1.08 -84.39 -9.54
CA ALA A 124 0.10 -84.32 -10.41
C ALA A 124 1.17 -83.39 -9.82
N ALA A 125 2.44 -83.64 -10.13
CA ALA A 125 3.55 -82.79 -9.71
C ALA A 125 3.34 -81.33 -10.12
N GLY A 126 3.51 -80.40 -9.18
CA GLY A 126 3.27 -78.99 -9.39
C GLY A 126 1.80 -78.54 -9.40
N ALA A 127 0.83 -79.45 -9.07
CA ALA A 127 -0.54 -79.02 -8.76
C ALA A 127 -0.56 -78.22 -7.46
N LEU A 128 -1.36 -77.18 -7.43
CA LEU A 128 -1.37 -76.26 -6.29
C LEU A 128 -2.80 -75.95 -5.75
N VAL A 129 -2.88 -75.67 -4.49
CA VAL A 129 -4.07 -75.19 -3.80
C VAL A 129 -3.66 -73.93 -3.03
N GLU A 130 -4.35 -72.83 -3.26
CA GLU A 130 -4.14 -71.56 -2.56
C GLU A 130 -5.20 -71.34 -1.47
N HIS A 131 -4.75 -70.94 -0.30
CA HIS A 131 -5.57 -70.50 0.81
C HIS A 131 -5.24 -68.99 1.08
N LYS A 132 -6.25 -68.17 0.97
CA LYS A 132 -6.10 -66.74 1.24
C LYS A 132 -6.65 -66.44 2.64
N ASP A 133 -5.95 -65.60 3.38
CA ASP A 133 -6.37 -65.11 4.71
C ASP A 133 -6.56 -66.24 5.74
N VAL A 134 -5.56 -67.06 5.93
CA VAL A 134 -5.53 -68.10 6.95
C VAL A 134 -5.00 -67.50 8.26
N ASP A 135 -5.75 -67.69 9.35
CA ASP A 135 -5.30 -67.27 10.68
C ASP A 135 -4.45 -68.39 11.30
N VAL A 136 -3.20 -68.09 11.63
CA VAL A 136 -2.29 -68.99 12.31
C VAL A 136 -1.72 -68.26 13.54
N ALA A 137 -2.08 -68.71 14.73
CA ALA A 137 -1.64 -68.11 15.99
C ALA A 137 -1.98 -66.62 16.20
N GLY A 138 -2.96 -66.10 15.51
CA GLY A 138 -3.38 -64.70 15.55
C GLY A 138 -2.83 -63.83 14.44
N ASP A 139 -1.96 -64.38 13.59
CA ASP A 139 -1.39 -63.77 12.42
C ASP A 139 -2.04 -64.20 11.12
N ARG A 140 -2.13 -63.34 10.15
CA ARG A 140 -2.70 -63.65 8.84
C ARG A 140 -1.62 -64.16 7.88
N TYR A 141 -1.85 -65.31 7.31
CA TYR A 141 -0.96 -65.92 6.34
C TYR A 141 -1.68 -66.11 5.00
N ARG A 142 -0.93 -66.05 3.92
CA ARG A 142 -1.29 -66.63 2.64
C ARG A 142 -0.53 -67.94 2.54
N LEU A 143 -1.27 -68.99 2.26
CA LEU A 143 -0.73 -70.33 2.19
C LEU A 143 -0.93 -70.91 0.80
N THR A 144 0.08 -71.52 0.24
CA THR A 144 -0.01 -72.33 -1.01
C THR A 144 0.59 -73.70 -0.81
N THR A 145 -0.18 -74.69 -1.11
CA THR A 145 0.27 -76.09 -1.06
C THR A 145 0.59 -76.61 -2.47
N VAL A 146 1.81 -77.05 -2.71
CA VAL A 146 2.31 -77.54 -4.00
C VAL A 146 2.56 -79.02 -3.90
N SER A 147 1.98 -79.86 -4.81
CA SER A 147 2.13 -81.29 -4.86
C SER A 147 3.50 -81.74 -5.37
N LEU A 148 4.14 -82.69 -4.72
CA LEU A 148 5.36 -83.34 -5.18
C LEU A 148 5.09 -84.41 -6.28
N GLY A 149 3.79 -84.70 -6.51
CA GLY A 149 3.39 -85.72 -7.49
C GLY A 149 3.60 -87.18 -7.11
N GLY A 150 2.84 -88.07 -7.73
CA GLY A 150 2.97 -89.48 -7.50
C GLY A 150 2.63 -89.99 -6.09
N GLY A 151 1.83 -89.26 -5.32
CA GLY A 151 1.47 -89.56 -3.94
C GLY A 151 2.61 -89.42 -2.93
N ARG A 152 3.70 -88.74 -3.29
CA ARG A 152 4.88 -88.48 -2.43
C ARG A 152 4.66 -87.46 -1.34
N GLY A 153 3.69 -86.58 -1.49
CA GLY A 153 3.40 -85.52 -0.52
C GLY A 153 3.25 -84.15 -1.16
N ALA A 154 3.37 -83.12 -0.36
CA ALA A 154 3.25 -81.72 -0.80
C ALA A 154 4.11 -80.84 0.10
N VAL A 155 4.44 -79.65 -0.44
CA VAL A 155 5.10 -78.57 0.30
C VAL A 155 4.13 -77.47 0.45
N GLN A 156 3.92 -77.01 1.68
CA GLN A 156 3.15 -75.75 2.00
C GLN A 156 4.11 -74.61 2.18
N VAL A 157 3.88 -73.57 1.44
CA VAL A 157 4.60 -72.27 1.55
C VAL A 157 3.66 -71.27 2.10
N ALA A 158 4.06 -70.57 3.14
CA ALA A 158 3.26 -69.53 3.80
C ALA A 158 4.01 -68.23 3.90
N GLN A 159 3.31 -67.14 3.71
CA GLN A 159 3.83 -65.80 3.92
C GLN A 159 2.94 -65.01 4.88
N GLN A 160 3.55 -64.41 5.89
CA GLN A 160 2.86 -63.58 6.88
C GLN A 160 2.57 -62.19 6.32
N PHE A 161 1.31 -61.75 6.48
CA PHE A 161 0.87 -60.39 6.05
C PHE A 161 0.58 -59.44 7.22
N SER A 162 0.40 -59.97 8.45
CA SER A 162 0.08 -59.18 9.63
C SER A 162 1.09 -58.09 9.92
N ASP A 163 2.38 -58.35 9.83
CA ASP A 163 3.46 -57.38 10.07
C ASP A 163 3.37 -56.15 9.14
N THR A 164 2.98 -56.41 7.90
CA THR A 164 2.83 -55.38 6.90
C THR A 164 1.62 -54.49 7.16
N GLU A 165 0.51 -55.10 7.56
CA GLU A 165 -0.69 -54.36 7.91
C GLU A 165 -0.47 -53.48 9.14
N ASP A 166 0.26 -53.97 10.14
CA ASP A 166 0.58 -53.21 11.33
C ASP A 166 1.55 -52.07 11.06
N LEU A 167 2.55 -52.24 10.21
CA LEU A 167 3.41 -51.17 9.72
C LEU A 167 2.61 -50.10 8.97
N LEU A 168 1.68 -50.49 8.10
CA LEU A 168 0.83 -49.58 7.38
C LEU A 168 -0.11 -48.80 8.32
N ARG A 169 -0.65 -49.44 9.37
CA ARG A 169 -1.46 -48.76 10.40
C ARG A 169 -0.62 -47.74 11.20
N GLU A 170 0.59 -48.13 11.60
CA GLU A 170 1.51 -47.21 12.29
C GLU A 170 1.87 -46.01 11.41
N LEU A 171 2.20 -46.19 10.14
CA LEU A 171 2.43 -45.14 9.17
C LEU A 171 1.21 -44.26 9.00
N GLN A 172 0.01 -44.85 8.93
CA GLN A 172 -1.24 -44.09 8.84
C GLN A 172 -1.46 -43.22 10.08
N GLN A 173 -1.26 -43.73 11.28
CA GLN A 173 -1.39 -42.99 12.52
C GLN A 173 -0.40 -41.79 12.59
N ARG A 174 0.87 -42.07 12.28
CA ARG A 174 1.90 -41.01 12.23
C ARG A 174 1.57 -39.94 11.20
N THR A 175 1.09 -40.34 10.02
CA THR A 175 0.67 -39.40 8.97
C THR A 175 -0.50 -38.52 9.42
N VAL A 176 -1.52 -39.09 10.05
CA VAL A 176 -2.67 -38.37 10.59
C VAL A 176 -2.25 -37.38 11.67
N LEU A 177 -1.37 -37.77 12.60
CA LEU A 177 -0.84 -36.89 13.63
C LEU A 177 -0.04 -35.72 13.03
N LEU A 178 0.80 -36.01 12.03
CA LEU A 178 1.61 -34.99 11.35
C LEU A 178 0.74 -34.03 10.58
N VAL A 179 -0.27 -34.52 9.84
CA VAL A 179 -1.27 -33.65 9.17
C VAL A 179 -1.98 -32.76 10.18
N GLY A 180 -2.43 -33.33 11.31
CA GLY A 180 -3.06 -32.56 12.38
C GLY A 180 -2.16 -31.43 12.94
N ALA A 181 -0.90 -31.76 13.20
CA ALA A 181 0.10 -30.82 13.70
C ALA A 181 0.35 -29.65 12.69
N VAL A 182 0.50 -29.98 11.41
CA VAL A 182 0.70 -28.98 10.34
C VAL A 182 -0.51 -28.06 10.19
N VAL A 183 -1.72 -28.61 10.24
CA VAL A 183 -2.97 -27.80 10.15
C VAL A 183 -3.09 -26.85 11.32
N ILE A 184 -2.80 -27.32 12.54
CA ILE A 184 -2.81 -26.47 13.74
C ILE A 184 -1.73 -25.37 13.62
N ALA A 185 -0.52 -25.73 13.25
CA ALA A 185 0.57 -24.76 13.08
C ALA A 185 0.24 -23.68 12.01
N ALA A 186 -0.33 -24.12 10.87
CA ALA A 186 -0.76 -23.21 9.82
C ALA A 186 -1.91 -22.28 10.28
N GLY A 187 -2.85 -22.80 11.05
CA GLY A 187 -3.92 -22.01 11.67
C GLY A 187 -3.41 -20.94 12.63
N LEU A 188 -2.49 -21.33 13.52
CA LEU A 188 -1.85 -20.41 14.48
C LEU A 188 -1.02 -19.34 13.77
N PHE A 189 -0.23 -19.74 12.77
CA PHE A 189 0.55 -18.81 11.96
C PHE A 189 -0.33 -17.84 11.17
N GLY A 190 -1.38 -18.33 10.52
CA GLY A 190 -2.35 -17.51 9.80
C GLY A 190 -3.07 -16.53 10.74
N TRP A 191 -3.45 -16.94 11.93
CA TRP A 191 -4.04 -16.08 12.96
C TRP A 191 -3.07 -14.98 13.42
N TRP A 192 -1.79 -15.35 13.69
CA TRP A 192 -0.77 -14.40 14.10
C TRP A 192 -0.50 -13.37 13.01
N LEU A 193 -0.35 -13.81 11.76
CA LEU A 193 -0.10 -12.95 10.59
C LEU A 193 -1.30 -12.00 10.34
N ALA A 194 -2.51 -12.56 10.32
CA ALA A 194 -3.73 -11.78 10.17
C ALA A 194 -3.87 -10.71 11.27
N ARG A 195 -3.54 -11.08 12.53
CA ARG A 195 -3.57 -10.14 13.66
C ARG A 195 -2.53 -9.03 13.51
N ARG A 196 -1.34 -9.34 13.01
CA ARG A 196 -0.26 -8.35 12.80
C ARG A 196 -0.63 -7.33 11.73
N ILE A 197 -1.10 -7.79 10.57
CA ILE A 197 -1.49 -6.92 9.44
C ILE A 197 -2.74 -6.09 9.80
N THR A 198 -3.78 -6.75 10.29
CA THR A 198 -5.08 -6.09 10.53
C THR A 198 -5.03 -5.07 11.67
N ARG A 199 -4.14 -5.22 12.65
CA ARG A 199 -3.99 -4.22 13.73
C ARG A 199 -3.64 -2.84 13.22
N ARG A 200 -2.78 -2.75 12.18
CA ARG A 200 -2.37 -1.46 11.60
C ARG A 200 -3.52 -0.80 10.86
N LEU A 201 -4.25 -1.59 10.05
CA LEU A 201 -5.42 -1.09 9.32
C LEU A 201 -6.55 -0.64 10.25
N VAL A 202 -6.81 -1.38 11.34
CA VAL A 202 -7.82 -0.98 12.35
C VAL A 202 -7.45 0.32 13.04
N ARG A 203 -6.17 0.55 13.34
CA ARG A 203 -5.72 1.83 13.92
C ARG A 203 -5.91 2.99 12.94
N LEU A 204 -5.57 2.81 11.66
CA LEU A 204 -5.81 3.80 10.61
C LEU A 204 -7.30 4.11 10.46
N ALA A 205 -8.13 3.08 10.41
CA ALA A 205 -9.59 3.25 10.35
C ALA A 205 -10.14 3.96 11.58
N GLY A 206 -9.66 3.60 12.78
CA GLY A 206 -10.04 4.26 14.03
C GLY A 206 -9.64 5.73 14.06
N ALA A 207 -8.42 6.07 13.58
CA ALA A 207 -7.99 7.47 13.48
C ALA A 207 -8.87 8.26 12.50
N ALA A 208 -9.23 7.66 11.35
CA ALA A 208 -10.14 8.29 10.40
C ALA A 208 -11.55 8.51 10.99
N GLU A 209 -12.06 7.54 11.74
CA GLU A 209 -13.37 7.63 12.40
C GLU A 209 -13.37 8.67 13.53
N ASP A 210 -12.28 8.76 14.30
CA ASP A 210 -12.12 9.79 15.34
C ASP A 210 -12.04 11.19 14.73
N VAL A 211 -11.32 11.39 13.63
CA VAL A 211 -11.32 12.66 12.89
C VAL A 211 -12.72 12.99 12.39
N ALA A 212 -13.41 12.04 11.76
CA ALA A 212 -14.77 12.26 11.23
C ALA A 212 -15.77 12.62 12.32
N ARG A 213 -15.63 12.05 13.52
CA ARG A 213 -16.54 12.28 14.65
C ARG A 213 -16.23 13.55 15.42
N THR A 214 -14.96 13.89 15.61
CA THR A 214 -14.51 14.96 16.50
C THR A 214 -14.09 16.23 15.77
N GLY A 215 -13.82 16.16 14.47
CA GLY A 215 -13.22 17.24 13.68
C GLY A 215 -11.76 17.56 14.07
N ARG A 216 -11.16 16.81 14.99
CA ARG A 216 -9.79 17.08 15.46
C ARG A 216 -8.77 16.51 14.48
N LEU A 217 -8.05 17.38 13.78
CA LEU A 217 -7.06 17.01 12.76
C LEU A 217 -5.64 16.74 13.32
N GLY A 218 -5.36 17.17 14.56
CA GLY A 218 -4.05 17.01 15.21
C GLY A 218 -3.74 15.60 15.74
N ILE A 219 -4.38 14.56 15.20
CA ILE A 219 -4.15 13.16 15.59
C ILE A 219 -2.93 12.65 14.81
N GLN A 220 -1.84 12.35 15.52
CA GLN A 220 -0.69 11.68 14.91
C GLN A 220 -1.03 10.22 14.60
N VAL A 221 -0.97 9.85 13.34
CA VAL A 221 -1.10 8.45 12.89
C VAL A 221 0.24 7.75 13.10
N PRO A 222 0.36 6.72 13.97
CA PRO A 222 1.62 6.03 14.18
C PRO A 222 1.98 5.23 12.91
N VAL A 223 2.85 5.80 12.08
CA VAL A 223 3.34 5.18 10.85
C VAL A 223 4.63 4.43 11.14
N THR A 224 4.57 3.10 11.22
CA THR A 224 5.75 2.24 11.42
C THR A 224 5.88 1.24 10.29
N GLY A 225 7.08 1.15 9.70
CA GLY A 225 7.40 0.18 8.64
C GLY A 225 7.60 0.82 7.25
N HIS A 226 7.91 -0.05 6.25
CA HIS A 226 8.21 0.36 4.86
C HIS A 226 7.30 -0.34 3.84
N ASP A 227 6.24 -1.03 4.32
CA ASP A 227 5.25 -1.74 3.51
C ASP A 227 4.17 -0.79 2.93
N GLU A 228 3.25 -1.33 2.16
CA GLU A 228 2.15 -0.60 1.54
C GLU A 228 1.23 0.06 2.57
N VAL A 229 1.05 -0.58 3.73
CA VAL A 229 0.24 -0.04 4.83
C VAL A 229 0.92 1.19 5.45
N ALA A 230 2.24 1.16 5.59
CA ALA A 230 3.01 2.30 6.05
C ALA A 230 2.99 3.45 5.04
N ARG A 231 3.02 3.15 3.72
CA ARG A 231 2.88 4.14 2.65
C ARG A 231 1.50 4.81 2.70
N LEU A 232 0.43 4.02 2.87
CA LEU A 232 -0.92 4.54 3.04
C LEU A 232 -1.03 5.41 4.28
N GLY A 233 -0.46 4.97 5.42
CA GLY A 233 -0.42 5.75 6.66
C GLY A 233 0.27 7.10 6.49
N ARG A 234 1.43 7.15 5.82
CA ARG A 234 2.13 8.41 5.52
C ARG A 234 1.33 9.34 4.60
N SER A 235 0.62 8.79 3.63
CA SER A 235 -0.21 9.60 2.74
C SER A 235 -1.43 10.17 3.48
N PHE A 236 -2.01 9.40 4.38
CA PHE A 236 -3.11 9.83 5.24
C PHE A 236 -2.65 10.91 6.23
N ASP A 237 -1.50 10.73 6.88
CA ASP A 237 -0.91 11.70 7.81
C ASP A 237 -0.61 13.04 7.11
N ARG A 238 -0.04 13.00 5.89
CA ARG A 238 0.18 14.20 5.07
C ARG A 238 -1.13 14.90 4.69
N MET A 239 -2.16 14.13 4.38
CA MET A 239 -3.49 14.69 4.08
C MET A 239 -4.09 15.38 5.30
N LEU A 240 -4.04 14.76 6.47
CA LEU A 240 -4.50 15.36 7.73
C LEU A 240 -3.70 16.62 8.08
N GLY A 241 -2.38 16.59 7.90
CA GLY A 241 -1.51 17.75 8.11
C GLY A 241 -1.89 18.93 7.22
N ARG A 242 -2.14 18.69 5.93
CA ARG A 242 -2.61 19.75 5.01
C ARG A 242 -3.98 20.30 5.39
N LEU A 243 -4.90 19.41 5.81
CA LEU A 243 -6.23 19.82 6.23
C LEU A 243 -6.18 20.65 7.51
N ALA A 244 -5.35 20.24 8.49
CA ALA A 244 -5.14 20.99 9.73
C ALA A 244 -4.55 22.37 9.47
N GLN A 245 -3.57 22.46 8.56
CA GLN A 245 -2.98 23.73 8.16
C GLN A 245 -4.03 24.64 7.48
N SER A 246 -4.82 24.08 6.57
CA SER A 246 -5.87 24.83 5.88
C SER A 246 -6.94 25.37 6.84
N GLU A 247 -7.36 24.56 7.84
CA GLU A 247 -8.31 24.98 8.86
C GLU A 247 -7.74 26.10 9.74
N GLU A 248 -6.49 26.00 10.13
CA GLU A 248 -5.81 27.03 10.94
C GLU A 248 -5.66 28.34 10.15
N ASP A 249 -5.28 28.26 8.87
CA ASP A 249 -5.15 29.43 8.00
C ASP A 249 -6.51 30.12 7.77
N GLN A 250 -7.57 29.31 7.61
CA GLN A 250 -8.94 29.84 7.51
C GLN A 250 -9.39 30.49 8.82
N ARG A 251 -9.07 29.91 9.97
CA ARG A 251 -9.41 30.46 11.28
C ARG A 251 -8.71 31.77 11.55
N ARG A 252 -7.41 31.87 11.19
CA ARG A 252 -6.64 33.12 11.27
C ARG A 252 -7.25 34.18 10.36
N LEU A 253 -7.58 33.82 9.12
CA LEU A 253 -8.21 34.75 8.18
C LEU A 253 -9.51 35.36 8.75
N VAL A 254 -10.38 34.52 9.32
CA VAL A 254 -11.65 34.99 9.93
C VAL A 254 -11.39 35.91 11.13
N GLN A 255 -10.40 35.59 11.96
CA GLN A 255 -10.04 36.38 13.12
C GLN A 255 -9.47 37.75 12.72
N ASP A 256 -8.53 37.74 11.78
CA ASP A 256 -7.90 38.98 11.28
C ASP A 256 -8.92 39.88 10.56
N ALA A 257 -9.77 39.27 9.69
CA ALA A 257 -10.87 39.96 9.05
C ALA A 257 -11.82 40.63 10.06
N GLY A 258 -12.13 39.89 11.15
CA GLY A 258 -12.99 40.44 12.23
C GLY A 258 -12.38 41.65 12.94
N HIS A 259 -11.06 41.69 13.08
CA HIS A 259 -10.36 42.83 13.66
C HIS A 259 -10.34 44.02 12.70
N GLU A 260 -10.00 43.79 11.44
CA GLU A 260 -9.89 44.84 10.43
C GLU A 260 -11.24 45.46 10.01
N LEU A 261 -12.32 44.67 10.06
CA LEU A 261 -13.68 45.19 9.84
C LEU A 261 -14.20 46.04 11.01
N ARG A 262 -13.76 45.75 12.25
CA ARG A 262 -14.26 46.45 13.44
C ARG A 262 -13.85 47.93 13.46
N THR A 263 -12.64 48.26 12.99
CA THR A 263 -12.11 49.61 13.00
C THR A 263 -12.92 50.54 12.09
N PRO A 264 -13.10 50.30 10.78
CA PRO A 264 -13.89 51.20 9.91
C PRO A 264 -15.37 51.22 10.29
N LEU A 265 -15.94 50.11 10.77
CA LEU A 265 -17.31 50.09 11.28
C LEU A 265 -17.50 50.99 12.51
N THR A 266 -16.48 51.08 13.37
CA THR A 266 -16.53 51.96 14.54
C THR A 266 -16.43 53.43 14.13
N SER A 267 -15.54 53.77 13.18
CA SER A 267 -15.40 55.09 12.57
C SER A 267 -16.71 55.51 11.88
N LEU A 268 -17.25 54.65 11.00
CA LEU A 268 -18.55 54.92 10.35
C LEU A 268 -19.66 55.19 11.38
N ARG A 269 -19.74 54.37 12.43
CA ARG A 269 -20.74 54.59 13.49
C ARG A 269 -20.58 55.93 14.19
N THR A 270 -19.34 56.35 14.42
CA THR A 270 -19.03 57.67 15.02
C THR A 270 -19.44 58.80 14.07
N ASN A 271 -19.04 58.72 12.81
CA ASN A 271 -19.36 59.70 11.78
C ASN A 271 -20.88 59.82 11.53
N ILE A 272 -21.60 58.66 11.49
CA ILE A 272 -23.08 58.66 11.42
C ILE A 272 -23.71 59.30 12.65
N SER A 273 -23.10 59.14 13.86
CA SER A 273 -23.63 59.84 15.05
C SER A 273 -23.46 61.34 14.98
N MET A 274 -22.41 61.85 14.28
CA MET A 274 -22.20 63.30 14.01
C MET A 274 -23.19 63.83 12.97
N LEU A 275 -23.61 63.04 11.98
CA LEU A 275 -24.66 63.41 11.04
C LEU A 275 -25.97 63.78 11.71
N ARG A 276 -26.30 63.27 12.88
CA ARG A 276 -27.50 63.63 13.65
C ARG A 276 -27.47 65.12 14.14
N ARG A 277 -26.26 65.71 14.15
CA ARG A 277 -26.00 67.10 14.54
C ARG A 277 -25.44 67.89 13.38
N ILE A 278 -25.72 67.50 12.16
CA ILE A 278 -25.15 68.17 10.94
C ILE A 278 -25.47 69.64 10.87
N ASP A 279 -26.64 70.05 11.38
CA ASP A 279 -27.07 71.46 11.40
C ASP A 279 -26.28 72.33 12.39
N GLU A 280 -25.62 71.72 13.39
CA GLU A 280 -24.76 72.40 14.36
C GLU A 280 -23.32 72.60 13.84
N LEU A 281 -22.93 71.92 12.73
CA LEU A 281 -21.59 71.97 12.18
C LEU A 281 -21.40 73.12 11.20
N PRO A 282 -20.21 73.76 11.15
CA PRO A 282 -19.82 74.73 10.08
C PRO A 282 -19.90 74.03 8.68
N PRO A 283 -20.14 74.81 7.60
CA PRO A 283 -20.26 74.24 6.26
C PRO A 283 -19.10 73.39 5.83
N ASP A 284 -17.86 73.82 6.10
CA ASP A 284 -16.62 73.05 5.74
C ASP A 284 -16.56 71.72 6.49
N ALA A 285 -16.94 71.72 7.75
CA ALA A 285 -16.97 70.46 8.56
C ALA A 285 -18.07 69.47 8.10
N ARG A 286 -19.16 69.98 7.47
CA ARG A 286 -20.19 69.12 6.86
C ARG A 286 -19.66 68.45 5.59
N GLU A 287 -18.96 69.16 4.73
CA GLU A 287 -18.36 68.62 3.53
C GLU A 287 -17.28 67.58 3.87
N GLU A 288 -16.44 67.89 4.86
CA GLU A 288 -15.42 66.98 5.36
C GLU A 288 -16.05 65.67 5.92
N LEU A 289 -17.11 65.75 6.74
CA LEU A 289 -17.81 64.57 7.29
C LEU A 289 -18.44 63.72 6.19
N VAL A 290 -19.01 64.32 5.14
CA VAL A 290 -19.59 63.59 4.00
C VAL A 290 -18.48 62.93 3.18
N ALA A 291 -17.35 63.62 2.97
CA ALA A 291 -16.19 63.06 2.27
C ALA A 291 -15.58 61.87 3.03
N ASP A 292 -15.44 61.99 4.35
CA ASP A 292 -14.93 60.92 5.22
C ASP A 292 -15.84 59.68 5.19
N LEU A 293 -17.17 59.88 5.31
CA LEU A 293 -18.12 58.78 5.21
C LEU A 293 -18.07 58.08 3.85
N ALA A 294 -17.92 58.83 2.77
CA ALA A 294 -17.79 58.26 1.43
C ALA A 294 -16.48 57.49 1.25
N LEU A 295 -15.39 57.98 1.84
CA LEU A 295 -14.09 57.31 1.81
C LEU A 295 -14.13 55.98 2.61
N GLU A 296 -14.59 56.02 3.85
CA GLU A 296 -14.71 54.89 4.75
C GLU A 296 -15.62 53.79 4.16
N SER A 297 -16.75 54.20 3.53
CA SER A 297 -17.65 53.25 2.85
C SER A 297 -16.98 52.53 1.67
N ARG A 298 -16.14 53.24 0.90
CA ARG A 298 -15.36 52.63 -0.20
C ARG A 298 -14.30 51.67 0.35
N GLU A 299 -13.54 52.10 1.35
CA GLU A 299 -12.54 51.22 1.98
C GLU A 299 -13.15 49.93 2.54
N LEU A 300 -14.32 50.04 3.19
CA LEU A 300 -15.04 48.85 3.68
C LEU A 300 -15.49 47.95 2.54
N THR A 301 -15.97 48.50 1.44
CA THR A 301 -16.39 47.76 0.25
C THR A 301 -15.19 46.99 -0.38
N ASP A 302 -14.06 47.68 -0.50
CA ASP A 302 -12.84 47.12 -1.06
C ASP A 302 -12.31 46.00 -0.17
N LEU A 303 -12.28 46.20 1.16
CA LEU A 303 -11.88 45.19 2.12
C LEU A 303 -12.77 43.91 2.05
N VAL A 304 -14.10 44.09 1.97
CA VAL A 304 -15.04 42.96 1.84
C VAL A 304 -14.80 42.22 0.54
N ASN A 305 -14.62 42.94 -0.58
CA ASN A 305 -14.35 42.30 -1.87
C ASN A 305 -13.03 41.51 -1.86
N GLU A 306 -11.98 42.03 -1.21
CA GLU A 306 -10.71 41.32 -1.04
C GLU A 306 -10.85 40.08 -0.17
N LEU A 307 -11.61 40.17 0.94
CA LEU A 307 -11.88 39.00 1.82
C LEU A 307 -12.69 37.94 1.11
N VAL A 308 -13.74 38.29 0.36
CA VAL A 308 -14.53 37.35 -0.43
C VAL A 308 -13.66 36.64 -1.47
N ALA A 309 -12.78 37.39 -2.14
CA ALA A 309 -11.90 36.80 -3.13
C ALA A 309 -10.83 35.88 -2.53
N LEU A 310 -10.35 36.16 -1.29
CA LEU A 310 -9.48 35.25 -0.54
C LEU A 310 -10.25 33.99 -0.08
N ALA A 311 -11.46 34.15 0.47
CA ALA A 311 -12.26 33.05 0.97
C ALA A 311 -12.76 32.11 -0.15
N ALA A 312 -13.03 32.65 -1.34
CA ALA A 312 -13.50 31.87 -2.48
C ALA A 312 -12.43 30.94 -3.08
N GLY A 313 -11.16 31.07 -2.68
CA GLY A 313 -10.06 30.25 -3.19
C GLY A 313 -9.94 30.28 -4.72
N GLN A 314 -10.35 31.39 -5.36
CA GLN A 314 -10.48 31.50 -6.81
C GLN A 314 -9.19 31.21 -7.57
N SER A 315 -8.05 31.31 -6.89
CA SER A 315 -6.74 31.00 -7.48
C SER A 315 -6.51 29.51 -7.75
N ASP A 316 -7.16 28.60 -7.00
CA ASP A 316 -6.86 27.15 -7.08
C ASP A 316 -7.71 26.39 -8.10
N THR A 317 -8.85 26.93 -8.51
CA THR A 317 -9.77 26.25 -9.45
C THR A 317 -9.54 26.63 -10.92
N GLU A 318 -8.80 27.73 -11.18
CA GLU A 318 -8.48 28.13 -12.54
C GLU A 318 -7.45 27.19 -13.17
N PRO A 319 -7.65 26.68 -14.40
CA PRO A 319 -6.70 25.83 -15.07
C PRO A 319 -5.39 26.58 -15.37
N VAL A 320 -4.27 25.93 -15.12
CA VAL A 320 -2.96 26.42 -15.53
C VAL A 320 -2.89 26.47 -17.05
N ARG A 321 -2.45 27.59 -17.61
CA ARG A 321 -2.29 27.81 -19.03
C ARG A 321 -0.94 28.47 -19.30
N ARG A 322 -0.41 28.25 -20.50
CA ARG A 322 0.75 28.99 -20.96
C ARG A 322 0.32 30.41 -21.31
N LEU A 323 1.02 31.39 -20.76
CA LEU A 323 0.78 32.81 -20.98
C LEU A 323 2.09 33.61 -20.97
N ASP A 324 2.07 34.78 -21.56
CA ASP A 324 3.19 35.71 -21.54
C ASP A 324 2.95 36.78 -20.44
N LEU A 325 3.86 36.81 -19.45
CA LEU A 325 3.77 37.76 -18.35
C LEU A 325 3.99 39.24 -18.79
N ALA A 326 4.73 39.46 -19.88
CA ALA A 326 4.91 40.83 -20.42
C ALA A 326 3.63 41.39 -21.04
N GLU A 327 2.91 40.54 -21.82
CA GLU A 327 1.59 40.88 -22.36
C GLU A 327 0.59 41.16 -21.24
N LEU A 328 0.53 40.30 -20.24
CA LEU A 328 -0.33 40.44 -19.07
C LEU A 328 -0.01 41.72 -18.29
N ALA A 329 1.27 42.04 -18.09
CA ALA A 329 1.69 43.28 -17.43
C ALA A 329 1.28 44.55 -18.23
N GLU A 330 1.34 44.52 -19.57
CA GLU A 330 0.89 45.63 -20.41
C GLU A 330 -0.63 45.83 -20.30
N ASP A 331 -1.42 44.73 -20.32
CA ASP A 331 -2.87 44.83 -20.13
C ASP A 331 -3.22 45.46 -18.79
N VAL A 332 -2.54 45.06 -17.71
CA VAL A 332 -2.71 45.68 -16.39
C VAL A 332 -2.29 47.16 -16.41
N ALA A 333 -1.17 47.49 -17.06
CA ALA A 333 -0.69 48.86 -17.14
C ALA A 333 -1.67 49.78 -17.91
N ILE A 334 -2.30 49.28 -18.99
CA ILE A 334 -3.33 50.05 -19.74
C ILE A 334 -4.51 50.43 -18.83
N VAL A 335 -5.00 49.48 -18.05
CA VAL A 335 -6.11 49.74 -17.12
C VAL A 335 -5.69 50.70 -16.01
N ALA A 336 -4.52 50.51 -15.44
CA ALA A 336 -4.00 51.31 -14.36
C ALA A 336 -3.70 52.74 -14.78
N ARG A 337 -3.15 53.02 -15.99
CA ARG A 337 -2.97 54.36 -16.56
C ARG A 337 -4.28 55.14 -16.60
N ARG A 338 -5.36 54.51 -17.08
CA ARG A 338 -6.69 55.13 -17.17
C ARG A 338 -7.29 55.45 -15.80
N ARG A 339 -7.07 54.55 -14.81
CA ARG A 339 -7.67 54.68 -13.48
C ARG A 339 -6.92 55.66 -12.58
N THR A 340 -5.60 55.66 -12.64
CA THR A 340 -4.75 56.46 -11.75
C THR A 340 -4.27 57.77 -12.34
N GLY A 341 -4.31 57.90 -13.66
CA GLY A 341 -3.73 59.05 -14.39
C GLY A 341 -2.19 59.07 -14.39
N ARG A 342 -1.54 58.06 -13.84
CA ARG A 342 -0.09 57.95 -13.79
C ARG A 342 0.46 57.38 -15.08
N ASP A 343 1.65 57.83 -15.47
CA ASP A 343 2.40 57.16 -16.54
C ASP A 343 3.03 55.87 -16.01
N ILE A 344 2.80 54.77 -16.72
CA ILE A 344 3.29 53.43 -16.37
C ILE A 344 3.94 52.85 -17.60
N THR A 345 5.20 52.50 -17.52
CA THR A 345 5.96 51.90 -18.62
C THR A 345 6.25 50.44 -18.35
N VAL A 346 6.04 49.57 -19.35
CA VAL A 346 6.36 48.14 -19.26
C VAL A 346 7.59 47.86 -20.10
N ARG A 347 8.55 47.14 -19.55
CA ARG A 347 9.76 46.66 -20.25
C ARG A 347 9.88 45.17 -20.07
N ALA A 348 10.15 44.45 -21.14
CA ALA A 348 10.35 43.02 -21.12
C ALA A 348 11.75 42.64 -21.64
N ALA A 349 12.36 41.63 -21.05
CA ALA A 349 13.64 41.08 -21.48
C ALA A 349 13.67 39.56 -21.26
N GLY A 350 14.19 38.81 -22.25
CA GLY A 350 14.23 37.36 -22.20
C GLY A 350 12.91 36.67 -22.57
N ASP A 351 12.78 35.39 -22.27
CA ASP A 351 11.55 34.63 -22.47
C ASP A 351 10.63 34.80 -21.24
N THR A 352 9.51 35.51 -21.43
CA THR A 352 8.57 35.83 -20.36
C THR A 352 7.38 34.88 -20.26
N ALA A 353 7.42 33.76 -21.01
CA ALA A 353 6.39 32.72 -20.97
C ALA A 353 6.42 31.93 -19.67
N VAL A 354 5.26 31.75 -19.06
CA VAL A 354 5.07 30.94 -17.85
C VAL A 354 3.88 30.03 -18.00
N ASP A 355 3.89 28.93 -17.25
CA ASP A 355 2.72 28.08 -17.06
C ASP A 355 2.01 28.50 -15.76
N GLY A 356 0.92 29.23 -15.88
CA GLY A 356 0.26 29.85 -14.72
C GLY A 356 -1.24 30.03 -14.87
N ARG A 357 -1.85 30.55 -13.81
CA ARG A 357 -3.27 30.90 -13.78
C ARG A 357 -3.41 32.37 -14.11
N PRO A 358 -4.00 32.71 -15.28
CA PRO A 358 -4.03 34.09 -15.79
C PRO A 358 -4.64 35.11 -14.82
N THR A 359 -5.81 34.79 -14.26
CA THR A 359 -6.51 35.70 -13.33
C THR A 359 -5.73 35.96 -12.05
N ALA A 360 -5.07 34.91 -11.51
CA ALA A 360 -4.26 35.04 -10.31
C ALA A 360 -3.02 35.93 -10.56
N LEU A 361 -2.30 35.67 -11.65
CA LEU A 361 -1.12 36.45 -12.03
C LEU A 361 -1.48 37.89 -12.38
N GLN A 362 -2.58 38.14 -13.10
CA GLN A 362 -3.10 39.48 -13.38
C GLN A 362 -3.39 40.24 -12.09
N ARG A 363 -3.99 39.59 -11.10
CA ARG A 363 -4.27 40.17 -9.79
C ARG A 363 -2.99 40.51 -9.03
N ALA A 364 -1.97 39.65 -9.08
CA ALA A 364 -0.68 39.94 -8.44
C ALA A 364 -0.01 41.17 -9.04
N VAL A 365 0.05 41.26 -10.39
CA VAL A 365 0.64 42.41 -11.09
C VAL A 365 -0.19 43.68 -10.82
N SER A 366 -1.54 43.59 -10.83
CA SER A 366 -2.42 44.71 -10.51
C SER A 366 -2.17 45.27 -9.11
N ASN A 367 -2.03 44.38 -8.10
CA ASN A 367 -1.73 44.78 -6.74
C ASN A 367 -0.39 45.49 -6.61
N LEU A 368 0.65 45.08 -7.33
CA LEU A 368 1.94 45.77 -7.35
C LEU A 368 1.84 47.15 -7.97
N VAL A 369 1.19 47.24 -9.13
CA VAL A 369 1.03 48.52 -9.87
C VAL A 369 0.17 49.49 -9.10
N GLU A 370 -0.94 49.03 -8.49
CA GLU A 370 -1.81 49.88 -7.66
C GLU A 370 -1.10 50.35 -6.39
N ASN A 371 -0.27 49.49 -5.79
CA ASN A 371 0.55 49.87 -4.64
C ASN A 371 1.54 50.97 -5.02
N ALA A 372 2.27 50.83 -6.13
CA ALA A 372 3.18 51.85 -6.64
C ALA A 372 2.48 53.15 -6.93
N ALA A 373 1.32 53.15 -7.61
CA ALA A 373 0.55 54.33 -7.91
C ALA A 373 0.00 55.04 -6.65
N LYS A 374 -0.32 54.26 -5.61
CA LYS A 374 -0.81 54.79 -4.33
C LYS A 374 0.27 55.51 -3.55
N PHE A 375 1.49 54.96 -3.49
CA PHE A 375 2.57 55.56 -2.70
C PHE A 375 3.36 56.64 -3.47
N ASP A 376 3.24 56.70 -4.79
CA ASP A 376 3.89 57.69 -5.65
C ASP A 376 2.86 58.65 -6.31
N ARG A 377 1.83 59.10 -5.56
CA ARG A 377 0.74 59.97 -6.09
C ARG A 377 1.20 61.30 -6.66
N GLY A 378 2.21 61.91 -6.09
CA GLY A 378 2.76 63.20 -6.50
C GLY A 378 3.91 63.13 -7.49
N GLY A 379 4.37 61.96 -7.84
CA GLY A 379 5.51 61.77 -8.72
C GLY A 379 5.22 62.12 -10.18
N THR A 380 6.19 62.72 -10.83
CA THR A 380 6.14 63.04 -12.28
C THR A 380 6.85 61.98 -13.13
N ALA A 381 7.69 61.15 -12.52
CA ALA A 381 8.37 60.10 -13.21
C ALA A 381 7.45 58.87 -13.44
N PRO A 382 7.60 58.13 -14.53
CA PRO A 382 6.79 56.95 -14.77
C PRO A 382 7.07 55.83 -13.75
N ILE A 383 6.02 55.10 -13.40
CA ILE A 383 6.14 53.82 -12.70
C ILE A 383 6.68 52.79 -13.72
N GLU A 384 7.74 52.09 -13.39
CA GLU A 384 8.33 51.14 -14.30
C GLU A 384 7.95 49.70 -13.91
N VAL A 385 7.37 48.96 -14.83
CA VAL A 385 7.12 47.52 -14.71
C VAL A 385 8.15 46.78 -15.57
N VAL A 386 8.97 45.95 -14.94
CA VAL A 386 10.04 45.20 -15.63
C VAL A 386 9.73 43.72 -15.50
N VAL A 387 9.64 43.02 -16.63
CA VAL A 387 9.44 41.60 -16.69
C VAL A 387 10.70 40.98 -17.31
N THR A 388 11.39 40.14 -16.52
CA THR A 388 12.65 39.53 -16.94
C THR A 388 12.52 38.00 -16.94
N GLY A 389 12.68 37.42 -18.10
CA GLY A 389 12.72 35.96 -18.26
C GLY A 389 14.12 35.38 -18.07
N PRO A 390 14.24 34.05 -17.96
CA PRO A 390 15.53 33.37 -17.89
C PRO A 390 16.34 33.63 -19.15
N THR A 391 17.55 34.20 -18.97
CA THR A 391 18.49 34.44 -20.08
C THR A 391 19.38 33.21 -20.22
N PRO A 392 19.58 32.63 -21.41
CA PRO A 392 20.62 31.65 -21.64
C PRO A 392 21.95 32.31 -21.32
N ALA A 393 22.75 31.68 -20.44
CA ALA A 393 23.95 32.14 -19.76
C ALA A 393 24.87 33.04 -20.63
N THR A 394 24.68 34.35 -20.57
CA THR A 394 25.69 35.36 -20.91
C THR A 394 26.07 36.04 -19.61
N PRO A 395 27.39 36.25 -19.32
CA PRO A 395 27.79 36.87 -18.08
C PRO A 395 27.15 38.25 -17.93
N ALA A 396 26.61 38.51 -16.76
CA ALA A 396 25.90 39.72 -16.39
C ALA A 396 26.63 41.00 -16.83
N ILE A 397 26.07 41.75 -17.75
CA ILE A 397 26.38 43.13 -17.91
C ILE A 397 25.73 43.87 -16.73
N PRO A 398 26.45 44.59 -15.90
CA PRO A 398 25.87 45.31 -14.77
C PRO A 398 25.08 46.53 -15.30
N THR A 399 23.82 46.32 -15.62
CA THR A 399 22.87 47.44 -15.70
C THR A 399 22.50 47.79 -14.27
N GLY A 400 22.65 49.07 -13.93
CA GLY A 400 22.67 49.66 -12.59
C GLY A 400 21.41 49.55 -11.70
N SER A 401 20.72 48.46 -11.71
CA SER A 401 19.79 48.01 -10.69
C SER A 401 20.34 46.71 -10.09
N ALA A 402 20.39 46.60 -8.76
CA ALA A 402 20.76 45.37 -8.07
C ALA A 402 19.68 44.34 -8.41
N GLY A 403 19.81 43.69 -9.58
CA GLY A 403 18.88 42.69 -10.05
C GLY A 403 18.91 41.50 -9.09
N PHE A 404 17.79 41.20 -8.51
CA PHE A 404 17.57 39.93 -7.80
C PHE A 404 17.66 38.82 -8.84
N ALA A 405 18.74 38.04 -8.78
CA ALA A 405 18.87 36.85 -9.61
C ALA A 405 17.95 35.78 -9.00
N GLY A 406 16.75 35.66 -9.51
CA GLY A 406 15.81 34.60 -9.15
C GLY A 406 16.40 33.20 -9.40
N PRO A 407 15.77 32.14 -8.89
CA PRO A 407 16.18 30.78 -9.17
C PRO A 407 16.34 30.53 -10.69
N ARG A 408 17.32 29.71 -11.08
CA ARG A 408 17.55 29.39 -12.49
C ARG A 408 16.26 28.90 -13.15
N GLY A 409 15.82 29.58 -14.21
CA GLY A 409 14.60 29.21 -14.95
C GLY A 409 13.34 29.94 -14.52
N SER A 410 13.41 30.94 -13.62
CA SER A 410 12.24 31.73 -13.22
C SER A 410 12.10 33.03 -14.04
N VAL A 411 10.84 33.45 -14.22
CA VAL A 411 10.48 34.78 -14.72
C VAL A 411 10.26 35.71 -13.53
N CYS A 412 10.82 36.90 -13.59
CA CYS A 412 10.74 37.93 -12.54
C CYS A 412 9.89 39.08 -13.01
N VAL A 413 8.97 39.54 -12.18
CA VAL A 413 8.18 40.76 -12.36
C VAL A 413 8.56 41.75 -11.27
N GLU A 414 9.01 42.94 -11.65
CA GLU A 414 9.40 44.03 -10.78
C GLU A 414 8.58 45.31 -11.08
N VAL A 415 8.09 45.96 -10.05
CA VAL A 415 7.46 47.27 -10.16
C VAL A 415 8.28 48.25 -9.35
N LEU A 416 8.74 49.29 -10.02
CA LEU A 416 9.62 50.33 -9.48
C LEU A 416 8.85 51.63 -9.35
N ASP A 417 8.76 52.16 -8.16
CA ASP A 417 8.20 53.47 -7.85
C ASP A 417 9.27 54.46 -7.36
N ARG A 418 8.88 55.73 -7.18
CA ARG A 418 9.68 56.78 -6.57
C ARG A 418 9.00 57.38 -5.33
N GLY A 419 8.23 56.54 -4.63
CA GLY A 419 7.58 56.89 -3.39
C GLY A 419 8.56 57.03 -2.20
N PRO A 420 8.05 57.11 -0.98
CA PRO A 420 8.85 57.36 0.21
C PRO A 420 9.83 56.21 0.55
N GLY A 421 9.67 55.03 -0.07
CA GLY A 421 10.48 53.86 0.24
C GLY A 421 9.88 53.00 1.35
N ILE A 422 10.50 51.89 1.61
CA ILE A 422 10.19 50.97 2.71
C ILE A 422 11.41 50.84 3.61
N GLY A 423 11.22 50.95 4.91
CA GLY A 423 12.30 50.78 5.87
C GLY A 423 12.81 49.32 5.91
N ASP A 424 14.10 49.12 6.19
CA ASP A 424 14.75 47.81 6.17
C ASP A 424 14.06 46.79 7.12
N ASP A 425 13.54 47.23 8.25
CA ASP A 425 12.82 46.41 9.23
C ASP A 425 11.45 45.91 8.72
N ASP A 426 10.91 46.60 7.70
CA ASP A 426 9.58 46.34 7.16
C ASP A 426 9.59 45.51 5.88
N LEU A 427 10.76 45.37 5.19
CA LEU A 427 10.87 44.74 3.87
C LEU A 427 10.36 43.28 3.82
N GLU A 428 10.58 42.51 4.85
CA GLU A 428 10.05 41.09 4.92
C GLU A 428 8.58 41.08 5.31
N ARG A 429 8.15 42.04 6.14
CA ARG A 429 6.82 42.09 6.75
C ARG A 429 5.75 42.68 5.85
N VAL A 430 6.12 43.46 4.85
CA VAL A 430 5.15 44.10 3.94
C VAL A 430 4.28 43.07 3.17
N PHE A 431 4.71 41.82 3.09
CA PHE A 431 3.95 40.75 2.49
C PHE A 431 3.05 39.99 3.50
N ASP A 432 3.09 40.36 4.80
CA ASP A 432 2.18 39.80 5.79
C ASP A 432 0.77 40.36 5.63
N ARG A 433 -0.24 39.55 5.91
CA ARG A 433 -1.63 39.94 5.80
C ARG A 433 -1.91 41.12 6.77
N PHE A 434 -2.61 42.14 6.28
CA PHE A 434 -2.99 43.36 7.03
C PHE A 434 -1.80 44.16 7.55
N TYR A 435 -0.56 43.86 7.16
CA TYR A 435 0.58 44.64 7.58
C TYR A 435 0.65 45.97 6.85
N ARG A 436 0.86 47.04 7.60
CA ARG A 436 1.03 48.41 7.08
C ARG A 436 2.12 49.11 7.88
N THR A 437 3.05 49.73 7.18
CA THR A 437 4.07 50.57 7.81
C THR A 437 3.42 51.78 8.50
N ALA A 438 4.14 52.44 9.43
CA ALA A 438 3.60 53.57 10.15
C ALA A 438 3.11 54.70 9.18
N ASP A 439 3.88 54.96 8.15
CA ASP A 439 3.57 55.97 7.13
C ASP A 439 2.41 55.58 6.21
N ALA A 440 2.23 54.30 5.97
CA ALA A 440 1.15 53.76 5.15
C ALA A 440 -0.22 53.78 5.86
N ARG A 441 -0.27 53.97 7.16
CA ARG A 441 -1.55 53.98 7.91
C ARG A 441 -2.44 55.17 7.60
N SER A 442 -1.84 56.25 7.15
CA SER A 442 -2.58 57.49 6.72
C SER A 442 -3.16 57.40 5.30
N LEU A 443 -2.80 56.37 4.52
CA LEU A 443 -3.25 56.17 3.15
C LEU A 443 -4.35 55.09 3.09
N PRO A 444 -5.36 55.18 2.21
CA PRO A 444 -6.40 54.17 2.10
C PRO A 444 -5.83 52.78 1.69
N GLY A 445 -6.39 51.69 2.23
CA GLY A 445 -6.09 50.33 1.81
C GLY A 445 -6.02 49.33 2.96
N SER A 446 -6.34 48.06 2.67
CA SER A 446 -6.52 46.95 3.59
C SER A 446 -5.22 46.29 4.12
N GLY A 447 -4.10 46.47 3.43
CA GLY A 447 -2.86 45.69 3.71
C GLY A 447 -2.89 44.25 3.20
N LEU A 448 -3.87 43.89 2.38
CA LEU A 448 -3.98 42.52 1.80
C LEU A 448 -3.30 42.40 0.42
N GLY A 449 -3.13 43.50 -0.34
CA GLY A 449 -2.61 43.45 -1.72
C GLY A 449 -1.27 42.71 -1.86
N LEU A 450 -0.29 43.02 -1.02
CA LEU A 450 1.03 42.37 -1.09
C LEU A 450 1.02 40.94 -0.55
N SER A 451 0.12 40.63 0.39
CA SER A 451 -0.04 39.22 0.83
C SER A 451 -0.63 38.33 -0.28
N ILE A 452 -1.48 38.89 -1.16
CA ILE A 452 -1.97 38.20 -2.35
C ILE A 452 -0.81 37.97 -3.33
N VAL A 453 0.10 38.92 -3.50
CA VAL A 453 1.30 38.71 -4.34
C VAL A 453 2.13 37.56 -3.82
N ARG A 454 2.34 37.43 -2.50
CA ARG A 454 3.05 36.31 -1.88
C ARG A 454 2.33 34.97 -2.12
N GLU A 455 1.03 34.95 -1.94
CA GLU A 455 0.22 33.74 -2.15
C GLU A 455 0.29 33.28 -3.62
N VAL A 456 0.09 34.19 -4.57
CA VAL A 456 0.16 33.89 -6.00
C VAL A 456 1.56 33.42 -6.42
N SER A 457 2.60 34.15 -5.99
CA SER A 457 3.99 33.79 -6.28
C SER A 457 4.32 32.38 -5.77
N THR A 458 4.00 32.08 -4.51
CA THR A 458 4.24 30.77 -3.89
C THR A 458 3.47 29.65 -4.60
N ALA A 459 2.22 29.89 -5.01
CA ALA A 459 1.41 28.93 -5.76
C ALA A 459 1.96 28.63 -7.16
N HIS A 460 2.82 29.50 -7.69
CA HIS A 460 3.50 29.36 -8.98
C HIS A 460 5.00 29.04 -8.84
N GLY A 461 5.43 28.49 -7.71
CA GLY A 461 6.81 28.04 -7.48
C GLY A 461 7.84 29.14 -7.29
N GLY A 462 7.39 30.40 -7.10
CA GLY A 462 8.25 31.54 -6.91
C GLY A 462 8.25 32.14 -5.51
N THR A 463 8.83 33.32 -5.36
CA THR A 463 8.92 34.07 -4.10
C THR A 463 8.73 35.57 -4.34
N PRO A 464 8.04 36.32 -3.44
CA PRO A 464 7.96 37.77 -3.49
C PRO A 464 9.23 38.37 -2.88
N PHE A 465 9.54 39.61 -3.28
CA PHE A 465 10.65 40.35 -2.73
C PHE A 465 10.39 41.87 -2.77
N ALA A 466 11.01 42.58 -1.86
CA ALA A 466 11.02 44.04 -1.84
C ALA A 466 12.42 44.55 -1.48
N HIS A 467 12.86 45.59 -2.10
CA HIS A 467 14.15 46.27 -1.76
C HIS A 467 14.10 47.76 -2.09
N PRO A 468 14.91 48.57 -1.41
CA PRO A 468 14.97 50.00 -1.71
C PRO A 468 15.60 50.26 -3.08
N ARG A 469 15.10 51.27 -3.80
CA ARG A 469 15.68 51.74 -5.07
C ARG A 469 16.86 52.66 -4.80
N LYS A 470 17.95 52.56 -5.58
CA LYS A 470 19.18 53.36 -5.39
C LYS A 470 18.97 54.88 -5.46
N ASP A 471 18.01 55.33 -6.30
CA ASP A 471 17.70 56.72 -6.54
C ASP A 471 16.46 57.21 -5.74
N GLY A 472 16.08 56.53 -4.68
CA GLY A 472 14.85 56.76 -3.91
C GLY A 472 13.65 56.03 -4.49
N GLY A 473 12.74 55.58 -3.61
CA GLY A 473 11.58 54.76 -3.93
C GLY A 473 11.78 53.30 -3.60
N THR A 474 10.90 52.46 -4.13
CA THR A 474 10.88 50.99 -3.85
C THR A 474 10.88 50.19 -5.13
N VAL A 475 11.46 49.00 -5.05
CA VAL A 475 11.28 47.89 -6.01
C VAL A 475 10.53 46.79 -5.28
N ILE A 476 9.34 46.45 -5.73
CA ILE A 476 8.56 45.33 -5.22
C ILE A 476 8.29 44.39 -6.38
N GLY A 477 8.50 43.11 -6.17
CA GLY A 477 8.33 42.14 -7.24
C GLY A 477 8.09 40.73 -6.74
N PHE A 478 7.95 39.85 -7.69
CA PHE A 478 7.85 38.41 -7.43
C PHE A 478 8.46 37.59 -8.57
N THR A 479 8.84 36.37 -8.26
CA THR A 479 9.28 35.40 -9.26
C THR A 479 8.19 34.37 -9.50
N VAL A 480 8.20 33.77 -10.68
CA VAL A 480 7.34 32.64 -11.08
C VAL A 480 8.21 31.62 -11.81
N GLU A 481 7.93 30.34 -11.66
CA GLU A 481 8.63 29.30 -12.42
C GLU A 481 8.33 29.47 -13.93
N GLY A 482 9.38 29.52 -14.76
CA GLY A 482 9.25 29.67 -16.21
C GLY A 482 8.58 28.43 -16.83
N ALA A 483 7.97 28.62 -18.01
CA ALA A 483 7.39 27.52 -18.73
C ALA A 483 8.45 26.47 -19.10
N HIS A 484 8.14 25.21 -18.86
CA HIS A 484 9.02 24.13 -19.32
C HIS A 484 9.12 24.15 -20.86
N PRO A 485 10.32 24.00 -21.44
CA PRO A 485 10.44 23.84 -22.87
C PRO A 485 9.62 22.64 -23.30
N VAL A 486 8.71 22.85 -24.23
CA VAL A 486 7.96 21.76 -24.87
C VAL A 486 9.01 20.94 -25.65
N GLY A 487 9.33 19.74 -25.13
CA GLY A 487 10.23 18.77 -25.76
C GLY A 487 9.63 18.18 -27.03
#